data_6ad8a3b569d60076855715e28ea751f2
#
_entry.id   6ad8a3b569d60076855715e28ea751f2
#
_cell.length_a   1.000
_cell.length_b   1.000
_cell.length_c   1.000
_cell.angle_alpha   90.00
_cell.angle_beta   90.00
_cell.angle_gamma   90.00
#
_symmetry.space_group_name_H-M   'P 1'
#
loop_
_entity.id
_entity.type
_entity.pdbx_description
1 polymer ?
#
loop_
_entity_poly.entity_id
_entity_poly.type
_entity_poly.pdbx_seq_one_letter_code
_entity_poly.pdbx_strand_id
1 'polypeptide(L)'
;YIKLNDRFFINSFHSDSNIFLSANLVEGKKITDILYSPVISIDNWLSELKYGLIRNSSDCFFSLDKSINFKVEMIACKTYVRRNDFICLLLIVTDDHIKNKSVIISSEDNEVRYKENICKNIEQSLSKVNFRDTVLIISQISVRNISLISEVYGRDVITSIIENLCKELSAECSENDFVIKKDNDTIIFSLQLKRVEYHTKDIIQNRIGFFFQELQKSITGNDSLVKPIICAGCLIVNNCNISGSNIISHVQIAFSQTYRIDKENVIFGSESLYKEHEERIIMLGLLTEAIRENQFVVYYQPKYSFINSDVSGAEALIRWYHPNYGFIPPDNFIPFAEKVDLIHSITAMVITTVFSFSQQVNSISFSINLSGKDFENSTLLNHIDKMAELYEVNPCRIIFEITESVMITNPTLALNNLTKLKEKGYKIHIDDFGTGYSSLNYLREFPFDAIKLDRTFISGIAYDARDLSIVRSIVSLGKAFSLGIVAEGVENNEQFELLKNMNCDEFQGYYYSEPLSGDQLIDFLRGQKK
;
A
#
# COMPACT_ATOMS: atom_id res chain seq x y z
N TYR A 1 9.79 -21.08 8.39
CA TYR A 1 8.79 -21.09 9.46
C TYR A 1 8.16 -22.48 9.62
N ILE A 2 7.62 -22.72 10.81
CA ILE A 2 6.97 -23.98 11.16
C ILE A 2 5.51 -23.70 11.46
N LYS A 3 4.61 -24.49 10.87
CA LYS A 3 3.18 -24.42 11.14
C LYS A 3 2.78 -25.58 12.04
N LEU A 4 2.21 -25.27 13.20
CA LEU A 4 1.78 -26.27 14.18
C LEU A 4 0.25 -26.38 14.18
N ASN A 5 -0.25 -27.58 14.52
CA ASN A 5 -1.67 -27.77 14.84
C ASN A 5 -1.96 -27.41 16.31
N ASP A 6 -3.22 -27.56 16.72
CA ASP A 6 -3.70 -27.33 18.09
C ASP A 6 -3.07 -28.21 19.17
N ARG A 7 -2.42 -29.33 18.79
CA ARG A 7 -1.69 -30.26 19.67
C ARG A 7 -0.18 -30.12 19.56
N PHE A 8 0.31 -29.01 18.92
CA PHE A 8 1.73 -28.71 18.72
C PHE A 8 2.51 -29.72 17.86
N PHE A 9 1.81 -30.45 16.99
CA PHE A 9 2.45 -31.27 15.96
C PHE A 9 2.71 -30.42 14.71
N ILE A 10 3.83 -30.64 14.06
CA ILE A 10 4.26 -29.91 12.88
C ILE A 10 3.40 -30.34 11.69
N ASN A 11 2.58 -29.42 11.17
CA ASN A 11 1.74 -29.64 10.00
C ASN A 11 2.47 -29.32 8.69
N SER A 12 3.35 -28.33 8.71
CA SER A 12 4.18 -27.97 7.57
C SER A 12 5.42 -27.24 8.03
N PHE A 13 6.51 -27.45 7.32
CA PHE A 13 7.80 -26.85 7.56
C PHE A 13 8.29 -26.15 6.28
N HIS A 14 8.65 -24.88 6.38
CA HIS A 14 9.22 -24.11 5.27
C HIS A 14 10.52 -23.48 5.75
N SER A 15 11.60 -23.70 5.02
CA SER A 15 12.90 -23.12 5.27
C SER A 15 13.32 -22.31 4.05
N ASP A 16 13.60 -21.02 4.24
CA ASP A 16 14.11 -20.13 3.18
C ASP A 16 15.64 -20.23 3.03
N SER A 17 16.29 -21.00 3.87
CA SER A 17 17.72 -21.24 3.83
C SER A 17 18.02 -22.68 3.40
N ASN A 18 19.18 -22.89 2.75
CA ASN A 18 19.71 -24.20 2.39
C ASN A 18 20.10 -25.06 3.61
N ILE A 19 19.43 -24.94 4.74
CA ILE A 19 19.51 -25.89 5.82
C ILE A 19 18.85 -27.16 5.30
N PHE A 20 19.62 -28.21 5.12
CA PHE A 20 19.22 -29.54 4.64
C PHE A 20 18.28 -30.23 5.64
N LEU A 21 17.12 -29.67 5.85
CA LEU A 21 16.00 -30.28 6.54
C LEU A 21 14.95 -30.63 5.49
N SER A 22 14.90 -31.85 5.06
CA SER A 22 13.76 -32.28 4.26
C SER A 22 12.50 -32.16 5.12
N ALA A 23 11.44 -31.54 4.58
CA ALA A 23 10.13 -31.43 5.25
C ALA A 23 9.68 -32.80 5.88
N ASN A 24 10.01 -33.91 5.21
CA ASN A 24 9.71 -35.26 5.63
C ASN A 24 10.38 -35.71 6.96
N LEU A 25 11.43 -35.04 7.43
CA LEU A 25 12.10 -35.39 8.68
C LEU A 25 11.45 -34.79 9.92
N VAL A 26 10.68 -33.73 9.77
CA VAL A 26 10.11 -32.98 10.89
C VAL A 26 8.58 -32.93 10.88
N GLU A 27 7.93 -33.02 9.72
CA GLU A 27 6.47 -33.07 9.64
C GLU A 27 5.89 -34.27 10.38
N GLY A 28 4.83 -34.03 11.15
CA GLY A 28 4.19 -35.04 12.00
C GLY A 28 4.83 -35.24 13.38
N LYS A 29 6.01 -34.63 13.66
CA LYS A 29 6.61 -34.65 14.99
C LYS A 29 6.00 -33.59 15.91
N LYS A 30 6.05 -33.86 17.23
CA LYS A 30 5.70 -32.82 18.20
C LYS A 30 6.84 -31.81 18.28
N ILE A 31 6.50 -30.54 18.42
CA ILE A 31 7.51 -29.44 18.42
C ILE A 31 8.53 -29.61 19.56
N THR A 32 8.12 -30.15 20.71
CA THR A 32 8.99 -30.44 21.86
C THR A 32 9.98 -31.57 21.65
N ASP A 33 9.83 -32.36 20.57
CA ASP A 33 10.80 -33.41 20.22
C ASP A 33 12.03 -32.80 19.51
N ILE A 34 11.93 -31.60 19.00
CA ILE A 34 12.98 -30.91 18.23
C ILE A 34 13.40 -29.55 18.82
N LEU A 35 12.59 -28.99 19.73
CA LEU A 35 12.87 -27.71 20.42
C LEU A 35 12.86 -27.91 21.92
N TYR A 36 13.85 -27.37 22.62
CA TYR A 36 13.87 -27.32 24.07
C TYR A 36 14.43 -26.00 24.59
N SER A 37 14.07 -25.64 25.81
CA SER A 37 14.65 -24.52 26.52
C SER A 37 14.94 -24.93 27.97
N PRO A 38 16.12 -24.58 28.53
CA PRO A 38 16.42 -24.81 29.94
C PRO A 38 15.66 -23.87 30.90
N VAL A 39 15.03 -22.80 30.37
CA VAL A 39 14.41 -21.72 31.16
C VAL A 39 12.88 -21.79 31.12
N ILE A 40 12.30 -22.23 30.01
CA ILE A 40 10.84 -22.22 29.80
C ILE A 40 10.33 -23.58 29.32
N SER A 41 9.12 -23.94 29.74
CA SER A 41 8.38 -25.06 29.13
C SER A 41 7.76 -24.60 27.82
N ILE A 42 8.21 -25.11 26.69
CA ILE A 42 7.75 -24.74 25.36
C ILE A 42 6.26 -25.01 25.19
N ASP A 43 5.75 -26.15 25.66
CA ASP A 43 4.31 -26.47 25.62
C ASP A 43 3.48 -25.44 26.38
N ASN A 44 3.92 -25.05 27.59
CA ASN A 44 3.22 -24.02 28.39
C ASN A 44 3.31 -22.64 27.72
N TRP A 45 4.48 -22.29 27.20
CA TRP A 45 4.71 -21.01 26.52
C TRP A 45 3.82 -20.87 25.25
N LEU A 46 3.68 -21.96 24.46
CA LEU A 46 2.81 -21.98 23.30
C LEU A 46 1.32 -21.96 23.66
N SER A 47 0.93 -22.64 24.76
CA SER A 47 -0.47 -22.68 25.21
C SER A 47 -0.98 -21.32 25.73
N GLU A 48 -0.08 -20.45 26.18
CA GLU A 48 -0.40 -19.09 26.64
C GLU A 48 -0.52 -18.05 25.50
N LEU A 49 -0.28 -18.44 24.24
CA LEU A 49 -0.38 -17.53 23.09
C LEU A 49 -1.83 -17.06 22.90
N LYS A 50 -2.01 -15.74 22.83
CA LYS A 50 -3.28 -15.10 22.47
C LYS A 50 -3.31 -14.82 20.95
N TYR A 51 -4.50 -14.86 20.38
CA TYR A 51 -4.69 -14.55 18.97
C TYR A 51 -4.19 -13.14 18.63
N GLY A 52 -3.43 -13.05 17.52
CA GLY A 52 -2.92 -11.78 17.00
C GLY A 52 -1.74 -11.17 17.78
N LEU A 53 -1.30 -11.81 18.89
CA LEU A 53 -0.12 -11.37 19.63
C LEU A 53 1.11 -12.17 19.20
N ILE A 54 2.21 -11.46 18.96
CA ILE A 54 3.53 -12.04 18.72
C ILE A 54 4.22 -12.19 20.07
N ARG A 55 4.81 -13.38 20.29
CA ARG A 55 5.61 -13.68 21.49
C ARG A 55 6.97 -14.20 21.06
N ASN A 56 8.03 -13.76 21.69
CA ASN A 56 9.40 -14.21 21.42
C ASN A 56 10.08 -14.82 22.64
N SER A 57 11.09 -15.62 22.41
CA SER A 57 11.97 -16.17 23.46
C SER A 57 13.34 -16.47 22.84
N SER A 58 14.40 -15.97 23.45
CA SER A 58 15.79 -16.10 23.00
C SER A 58 16.54 -17.28 23.61
N ASP A 59 15.96 -17.97 24.61
CA ASP A 59 16.63 -19.05 25.35
C ASP A 59 16.12 -20.43 24.93
N CYS A 60 16.06 -20.65 23.61
CA CYS A 60 15.62 -21.90 23.02
C CYS A 60 16.72 -22.56 22.20
N PHE A 61 16.65 -23.89 22.07
CA PHE A 61 17.57 -24.69 21.27
C PHE A 61 16.80 -25.59 20.32
N PHE A 62 17.24 -25.64 19.08
CA PHE A 62 16.71 -26.54 18.06
C PHE A 62 17.65 -27.72 17.89
N SER A 63 17.13 -28.94 18.00
CA SER A 63 17.90 -30.16 17.87
C SER A 63 17.16 -31.19 17.02
N LEU A 64 17.81 -31.71 15.99
CA LEU A 64 17.25 -32.76 15.13
C LEU A 64 17.60 -34.16 15.57
N ASP A 65 18.75 -34.36 16.21
CA ASP A 65 19.33 -35.66 16.46
C ASP A 65 20.09 -35.76 17.81
N LYS A 66 19.74 -34.93 18.77
CA LYS A 66 20.35 -34.85 20.11
C LYS A 66 21.89 -34.62 20.13
N SER A 67 22.53 -34.67 18.97
CA SER A 67 23.99 -34.52 18.81
C SER A 67 24.45 -33.11 18.41
N ILE A 68 23.56 -32.34 17.79
CA ILE A 68 23.85 -30.98 17.37
C ILE A 68 22.70 -30.07 17.80
N ASN A 69 23.00 -29.12 18.67
CA ASN A 69 22.04 -28.15 19.19
C ASN A 69 22.36 -26.78 18.62
N PHE A 70 21.37 -26.10 18.06
CA PHE A 70 21.48 -24.71 17.60
C PHE A 70 20.72 -23.82 18.57
N LYS A 71 21.36 -22.76 19.05
CA LYS A 71 20.66 -21.72 19.80
C LYS A 71 19.76 -20.95 18.83
N VAL A 72 18.49 -20.82 19.16
CA VAL A 72 17.49 -20.16 18.30
C VAL A 72 16.69 -19.14 19.10
N GLU A 73 16.36 -18.04 18.45
CA GLU A 73 15.32 -17.14 18.90
C GLU A 73 13.98 -17.64 18.34
N MET A 74 13.00 -17.79 19.21
CA MET A 74 11.69 -18.32 18.87
C MET A 74 10.66 -17.19 18.87
N ILE A 75 10.04 -16.95 17.75
CA ILE A 75 8.96 -15.97 17.59
C ILE A 75 7.70 -16.73 17.19
N ALA A 76 6.63 -16.62 17.97
CA ALA A 76 5.40 -17.35 17.72
C ALA A 76 4.19 -16.41 17.67
N CYS A 77 3.25 -16.71 16.77
CA CYS A 77 1.97 -16.04 16.66
C CYS A 77 0.86 -17.07 16.45
N LYS A 78 -0.22 -16.97 17.23
CA LYS A 78 -1.42 -17.79 17.05
C LYS A 78 -2.35 -17.10 16.05
N THR A 79 -2.70 -17.79 14.98
CA THR A 79 -3.57 -17.29 13.92
C THR A 79 -4.66 -18.29 13.56
N TYR A 80 -5.73 -17.80 12.92
CA TYR A 80 -6.89 -18.59 12.51
C TYR A 80 -6.99 -18.61 10.98
N VAL A 81 -6.89 -19.79 10.39
CA VAL A 81 -6.99 -19.96 8.94
C VAL A 81 -7.95 -21.09 8.60
N ARG A 82 -9.01 -20.81 7.85
CA ARG A 82 -10.00 -21.77 7.32
C ARG A 82 -10.60 -22.71 8.37
N ARG A 83 -11.11 -22.16 9.49
CA ARG A 83 -11.76 -22.89 10.60
C ARG A 83 -10.84 -23.74 11.48
N ASN A 84 -9.52 -23.62 11.35
CA ASN A 84 -8.58 -24.30 12.23
C ASN A 84 -7.63 -23.30 12.89
N ASP A 85 -7.30 -23.55 14.15
CA ASP A 85 -6.28 -22.81 14.88
C ASP A 85 -4.88 -23.29 14.47
N PHE A 86 -4.02 -22.33 14.14
CA PHE A 86 -2.61 -22.63 13.85
C PHE A 86 -1.69 -21.72 14.66
N ILE A 87 -0.53 -22.25 15.01
CA ILE A 87 0.57 -21.46 15.54
C ILE A 87 1.64 -21.39 14.46
N CYS A 88 1.98 -20.19 14.02
CA CYS A 88 3.15 -19.93 13.18
C CYS A 88 4.35 -19.69 14.08
N LEU A 89 5.41 -20.46 13.90
CA LEU A 89 6.64 -20.37 14.65
C LEU A 89 7.78 -20.04 13.71
N LEU A 90 8.48 -18.92 13.96
CA LEU A 90 9.71 -18.55 13.29
C LEU A 90 10.88 -18.87 14.23
N LEU A 91 11.86 -19.59 13.73
CA LEU A 91 13.09 -19.89 14.44
C LEU A 91 14.25 -19.15 13.78
N ILE A 92 14.95 -18.31 14.52
CA ILE A 92 16.13 -17.57 14.08
C ILE A 92 17.34 -18.19 14.77
N VAL A 93 18.27 -18.76 14.00
CA VAL A 93 19.49 -19.35 14.55
C VAL A 93 20.45 -18.23 14.99
N THR A 94 20.79 -18.19 16.27
CA THR A 94 21.64 -17.15 16.89
C THR A 94 23.03 -17.66 17.29
N ASP A 95 23.42 -18.87 16.88
CA ASP A 95 24.64 -19.50 17.34
C ASP A 95 25.89 -19.01 16.61
N ASP A 96 26.85 -18.42 17.34
CA ASP A 96 28.12 -17.88 16.84
C ASP A 96 29.14 -18.96 16.45
N HIS A 97 28.93 -20.23 16.79
CA HIS A 97 29.89 -21.32 16.54
C HIS A 97 29.88 -21.90 15.11
N ILE A 98 28.98 -21.46 14.25
CA ILE A 98 28.91 -21.89 12.84
C ILE A 98 29.97 -21.22 11.95
N LYS A 99 30.77 -20.31 12.50
CA LYS A 99 31.77 -19.52 11.74
C LYS A 99 32.91 -20.32 11.09
N ASN A 100 33.05 -21.63 11.34
CA ASN A 100 34.25 -22.38 10.89
C ASN A 100 34.02 -23.65 10.07
N LYS A 101 32.80 -23.96 9.65
CA LYS A 101 32.58 -25.03 8.65
C LYS A 101 31.55 -24.53 7.65
N SER A 102 32.01 -24.24 6.46
CA SER A 102 31.32 -24.09 5.16
C SER A 102 29.80 -24.45 5.14
N VAL A 103 28.97 -23.84 5.97
CA VAL A 103 27.53 -24.01 5.98
C VAL A 103 26.87 -22.72 6.43
N ILE A 104 26.33 -22.01 5.45
CA ILE A 104 25.13 -21.18 5.51
C ILE A 104 25.16 -20.04 6.54
N ILE A 105 25.68 -18.95 6.07
CA ILE A 105 25.47 -17.62 6.63
C ILE A 105 23.98 -17.30 6.47
N SER A 106 23.32 -16.90 7.55
CA SER A 106 21.96 -16.35 7.49
C SER A 106 21.90 -15.24 6.45
N SER A 107 20.77 -15.09 5.77
CA SER A 107 20.59 -14.05 4.75
C SER A 107 20.91 -12.64 5.28
N GLU A 108 20.69 -12.38 6.57
CA GLU A 108 21.00 -11.09 7.21
C GLU A 108 22.50 -10.83 7.37
N ASP A 109 23.31 -11.81 7.77
CA ASP A 109 24.77 -11.66 7.87
C ASP A 109 25.42 -11.48 6.48
N ASN A 110 24.87 -12.12 5.45
CA ASN A 110 25.29 -11.90 4.07
C ASN A 110 24.91 -10.49 3.59
N GLU A 111 23.72 -10.01 3.97
CA GLU A 111 23.25 -8.69 3.54
C GLU A 111 24.02 -7.57 4.20
N VAL A 112 24.37 -7.69 5.47
CA VAL A 112 25.20 -6.70 6.19
C VAL A 112 26.62 -6.67 5.62
N ARG A 113 27.29 -7.82 5.50
CA ARG A 113 28.64 -7.92 4.89
C ARG A 113 28.65 -7.47 3.44
N TYR A 114 27.58 -7.73 2.74
CA TYR A 114 27.43 -7.33 1.36
C TYR A 114 27.27 -5.80 1.25
N LYS A 115 26.42 -5.18 2.08
CA LYS A 115 26.30 -3.72 2.15
C LYS A 115 27.64 -3.06 2.50
N GLU A 116 28.36 -3.59 3.48
CA GLU A 116 29.71 -3.11 3.85
C GLU A 116 30.67 -3.19 2.67
N ASN A 117 30.68 -4.29 1.93
CA ASN A 117 31.55 -4.45 0.75
C ASN A 117 31.20 -3.44 -0.36
N ILE A 118 29.92 -3.24 -0.65
CA ILE A 118 29.51 -2.22 -1.63
C ILE A 118 29.87 -0.81 -1.16
N CYS A 119 29.58 -0.47 0.10
CA CYS A 119 29.95 0.83 0.67
C CYS A 119 31.46 1.07 0.51
N LYS A 120 32.29 0.07 0.83
CA LYS A 120 33.75 0.15 0.69
C LYS A 120 34.18 0.37 -0.77
N ASN A 121 33.59 -0.32 -1.74
CA ASN A 121 33.86 -0.11 -3.16
C ASN A 121 33.44 1.29 -3.63
N ILE A 122 32.28 1.77 -3.19
CA ILE A 122 31.82 3.13 -3.49
C ILE A 122 32.77 4.16 -2.90
N GLU A 123 33.17 4.02 -1.63
CA GLU A 123 34.09 4.94 -0.96
C GLU A 123 35.49 4.94 -1.62
N GLN A 124 35.97 3.78 -2.08
CA GLN A 124 37.19 3.67 -2.87
C GLN A 124 37.06 4.41 -4.22
N SER A 125 35.93 4.25 -4.92
CA SER A 125 35.68 4.98 -6.17
C SER A 125 35.59 6.48 -5.91
N LEU A 126 34.86 6.92 -4.87
CA LEU A 126 34.74 8.33 -4.47
C LEU A 126 36.11 8.97 -4.20
N SER A 127 37.01 8.24 -3.53
CA SER A 127 38.37 8.75 -3.19
C SER A 127 39.29 8.93 -4.39
N LYS A 128 39.01 8.24 -5.49
CA LYS A 128 39.84 8.24 -6.71
C LYS A 128 39.28 9.15 -7.82
N VAL A 129 38.00 9.57 -7.73
CA VAL A 129 37.36 10.39 -8.76
C VAL A 129 37.74 11.86 -8.61
N ASN A 130 38.22 12.47 -9.71
CA ASN A 130 38.36 13.92 -9.79
C ASN A 130 37.02 14.56 -10.20
N PHE A 131 36.21 14.99 -9.24
CA PHE A 131 34.88 15.58 -9.48
C PHE A 131 34.92 16.93 -10.23
N ARG A 132 36.08 17.51 -10.51
CA ARG A 132 36.20 18.70 -11.39
C ARG A 132 35.92 18.31 -12.84
N ASP A 133 36.46 17.15 -13.27
CA ASP A 133 36.45 16.72 -14.67
C ASP A 133 35.60 15.46 -14.91
N THR A 134 35.05 14.86 -13.84
CA THR A 134 34.36 13.57 -13.91
C THR A 134 33.11 13.57 -13.03
N VAL A 135 32.10 12.81 -13.45
CA VAL A 135 30.90 12.50 -12.70
C VAL A 135 30.90 10.99 -12.44
N LEU A 136 30.61 10.60 -11.22
CA LEU A 136 30.43 9.19 -10.86
C LEU A 136 28.95 8.83 -10.88
N ILE A 137 28.61 7.75 -11.55
CA ILE A 137 27.27 7.19 -11.60
C ILE A 137 27.30 5.86 -10.88
N ILE A 138 26.39 5.69 -9.93
CA ILE A 138 26.17 4.41 -9.26
C ILE A 138 24.76 3.93 -9.64
N SER A 139 24.67 2.68 -10.09
CA SER A 139 23.41 2.11 -10.56
C SER A 139 23.16 0.74 -9.93
N GLN A 140 21.92 0.48 -9.57
CA GLN A 140 21.43 -0.86 -9.29
C GLN A 140 20.59 -1.32 -10.49
N ILE A 141 20.91 -2.51 -10.99
CA ILE A 141 20.37 -3.04 -12.25
C ILE A 141 19.77 -4.42 -12.00
N SER A 142 18.64 -4.70 -12.62
CA SER A 142 18.02 -6.04 -12.65
C SER A 142 17.18 -6.22 -13.93
N VAL A 143 16.58 -7.40 -14.05
CA VAL A 143 15.62 -7.74 -15.12
C VAL A 143 14.21 -7.74 -14.56
N ARG A 144 13.34 -6.81 -15.00
CA ARG A 144 11.98 -6.62 -14.46
C ARG A 144 11.11 -7.88 -14.58
N ASN A 145 11.19 -8.58 -15.70
CA ASN A 145 10.36 -9.77 -15.99
C ASN A 145 11.05 -11.10 -15.64
N ILE A 146 11.93 -11.08 -14.64
CA ILE A 146 12.75 -12.24 -14.25
C ILE A 146 11.91 -13.44 -13.80
N SER A 147 10.83 -13.20 -13.03
CA SER A 147 9.93 -14.26 -12.57
C SER A 147 9.27 -14.99 -13.73
N LEU A 148 8.76 -14.24 -14.72
CA LEU A 148 8.14 -14.80 -15.92
C LEU A 148 9.16 -15.62 -16.74
N ILE A 149 10.40 -15.11 -16.87
CA ILE A 149 11.48 -15.83 -17.57
C ILE A 149 11.83 -17.12 -16.82
N SER A 150 11.88 -17.05 -15.48
CA SER A 150 12.16 -18.22 -14.63
C SER A 150 11.11 -19.32 -14.79
N GLU A 151 9.83 -18.94 -14.82
CA GLU A 151 8.71 -19.88 -14.95
C GLU A 151 8.69 -20.57 -16.31
N VAL A 152 9.01 -19.82 -17.38
CA VAL A 152 8.90 -20.35 -18.76
C VAL A 152 10.17 -21.08 -19.18
N TYR A 153 11.35 -20.58 -18.84
CA TYR A 153 12.63 -21.03 -19.39
C TYR A 153 13.60 -21.62 -18.35
N GLY A 154 13.25 -21.56 -17.07
CA GLY A 154 14.07 -22.08 -15.97
C GLY A 154 15.12 -21.09 -15.45
N ARG A 155 15.73 -21.45 -14.30
CA ARG A 155 16.71 -20.59 -13.61
C ARG A 155 18.05 -20.47 -14.33
N ASP A 156 18.45 -21.45 -15.11
CA ASP A 156 19.73 -21.44 -15.82
C ASP A 156 19.80 -20.34 -16.87
N VAL A 157 18.66 -20.05 -17.53
CA VAL A 157 18.55 -18.95 -18.50
C VAL A 157 18.73 -17.59 -17.81
N ILE A 158 18.18 -17.41 -16.60
CA ILE A 158 18.37 -16.19 -15.82
C ILE A 158 19.87 -16.02 -15.48
N THR A 159 20.49 -17.07 -14.98
CA THR A 159 21.94 -17.03 -14.65
C THR A 159 22.75 -16.59 -15.85
N SER A 160 22.48 -17.15 -17.03
CA SER A 160 23.14 -16.76 -18.28
C SER A 160 22.88 -15.30 -18.67
N ILE A 161 21.66 -14.79 -18.51
CA ILE A 161 21.31 -13.38 -18.78
C ILE A 161 22.08 -12.46 -17.85
N ILE A 162 22.13 -12.75 -16.55
CA ILE A 162 22.83 -11.94 -15.56
C ILE A 162 24.36 -11.99 -15.77
N GLU A 163 24.91 -13.14 -16.13
CA GLU A 163 26.34 -13.27 -16.45
C GLU A 163 26.71 -12.46 -17.71
N ASN A 164 25.88 -12.51 -18.74
CA ASN A 164 26.07 -11.69 -19.93
C ASN A 164 25.98 -10.21 -19.61
N LEU A 165 25.01 -9.82 -18.77
CA LEU A 165 24.86 -8.44 -18.30
C LEU A 165 26.11 -7.97 -17.54
N CYS A 166 26.63 -8.78 -16.62
CA CYS A 166 27.87 -8.48 -15.91
C CYS A 166 29.06 -8.32 -16.87
N LYS A 167 29.14 -9.14 -17.91
CA LYS A 167 30.23 -9.09 -18.90
C LYS A 167 30.15 -7.80 -19.73
N GLU A 168 29.00 -7.44 -20.24
CA GLU A 168 28.79 -6.20 -21.00
C GLU A 168 29.10 -4.96 -20.12
N LEU A 169 28.59 -4.93 -18.89
CA LEU A 169 28.89 -3.84 -17.95
C LEU A 169 30.38 -3.74 -17.62
N SER A 170 31.06 -4.89 -17.45
CA SER A 170 32.49 -4.92 -17.16
C SER A 170 33.33 -4.42 -18.34
N ALA A 171 32.86 -4.58 -19.58
CA ALA A 171 33.56 -4.06 -20.75
C ALA A 171 33.53 -2.52 -20.83
N GLU A 172 32.54 -1.88 -20.21
CA GLU A 172 32.42 -0.42 -20.14
C GLU A 172 33.14 0.20 -18.94
N CYS A 173 33.63 -0.63 -17.99
CA CYS A 173 34.31 -0.17 -16.78
C CYS A 173 35.72 0.38 -17.08
N SER A 174 36.05 1.50 -16.46
CA SER A 174 37.42 2.00 -16.31
C SER A 174 38.09 1.38 -15.07
N GLU A 175 39.40 1.64 -14.87
CA GLU A 175 40.18 1.07 -13.73
C GLU A 175 39.58 1.34 -12.34
N ASN A 176 38.76 2.36 -12.19
CA ASN A 176 38.17 2.76 -10.92
C ASN A 176 36.67 2.47 -10.82
N ASP A 177 36.11 1.84 -11.85
CA ASP A 177 34.73 1.39 -11.86
C ASP A 177 34.62 -0.03 -11.32
N PHE A 178 33.41 -0.45 -10.93
CA PHE A 178 33.16 -1.79 -10.44
C PHE A 178 31.82 -2.33 -10.90
N VAL A 179 31.77 -3.65 -11.02
CA VAL A 179 30.52 -4.43 -11.21
C VAL A 179 30.45 -5.45 -10.08
N ILE A 180 29.41 -5.39 -9.27
CA ILE A 180 29.20 -6.32 -8.14
C ILE A 180 27.84 -6.99 -8.31
N LYS A 181 27.83 -8.31 -8.43
CA LYS A 181 26.60 -9.09 -8.40
C LYS A 181 26.10 -9.18 -6.96
N LYS A 182 24.93 -8.61 -6.69
CA LYS A 182 24.30 -8.60 -5.36
C LYS A 182 23.67 -9.95 -5.03
N ASP A 183 22.75 -10.35 -5.87
CA ASP A 183 22.00 -11.59 -5.76
C ASP A 183 22.00 -12.31 -7.11
N ASN A 184 21.16 -13.32 -7.26
CA ASN A 184 21.03 -14.03 -8.52
C ASN A 184 20.46 -13.17 -9.66
N ASP A 185 19.90 -12.00 -9.34
CA ASP A 185 19.12 -11.16 -10.25
C ASP A 185 19.47 -9.67 -10.21
N THR A 186 20.34 -9.25 -9.30
CA THR A 186 20.65 -7.82 -9.08
C THR A 186 22.15 -7.54 -9.16
N ILE A 187 22.50 -6.45 -9.84
CA ILE A 187 23.89 -5.99 -10.05
C ILE A 187 24.00 -4.56 -9.54
N ILE A 188 25.10 -4.25 -8.83
CA ILE A 188 25.51 -2.87 -8.55
C ILE A 188 26.67 -2.52 -9.48
N PHE A 189 26.56 -1.40 -10.15
CA PHE A 189 27.47 -0.96 -11.18
C PHE A 189 27.88 0.50 -10.96
N SER A 190 29.17 0.80 -11.13
CA SER A 190 29.69 2.17 -11.17
C SER A 190 30.20 2.51 -12.55
N LEU A 191 30.04 3.76 -12.95
CA LEU A 191 30.52 4.29 -14.21
C LEU A 191 31.03 5.73 -14.02
N GLN A 192 32.24 6.00 -14.47
CA GLN A 192 32.80 7.34 -14.50
C GLN A 192 32.61 7.97 -15.88
N LEU A 193 31.98 9.13 -15.92
CA LEU A 193 31.81 9.91 -17.15
C LEU A 193 32.59 11.22 -17.07
N LYS A 194 33.38 11.51 -18.12
CA LYS A 194 34.07 12.81 -18.24
C LYS A 194 33.05 13.93 -18.37
N ARG A 195 33.22 14.98 -17.59
CA ARG A 195 32.44 16.22 -17.65
C ARG A 195 32.89 17.01 -18.88
N VAL A 196 31.96 17.39 -19.74
CA VAL A 196 32.17 18.34 -20.81
C VAL A 196 31.52 19.66 -20.40
N GLU A 197 32.14 20.81 -20.71
CA GLU A 197 31.83 22.15 -20.16
C GLU A 197 30.33 22.59 -20.20
N TYR A 198 29.45 21.88 -20.92
CA TYR A 198 28.03 22.22 -21.08
C TYR A 198 27.07 21.10 -20.64
N HIS A 199 27.54 20.11 -19.85
CA HIS A 199 26.66 19.02 -19.42
C HIS A 199 25.76 19.45 -18.25
N THR A 200 24.51 19.81 -18.57
CA THR A 200 23.44 19.86 -17.57
C THR A 200 23.11 18.45 -17.06
N LYS A 201 22.44 18.38 -15.91
CA LYS A 201 21.97 17.11 -15.33
C LYS A 201 21.20 16.27 -16.36
N ASP A 202 20.36 16.92 -17.17
CA ASP A 202 19.49 16.29 -18.19
C ASP A 202 20.32 15.64 -19.31
N ILE A 203 21.43 16.24 -19.74
CA ILE A 203 22.31 15.64 -20.76
C ILE A 203 22.97 14.37 -20.22
N ILE A 204 23.40 14.36 -18.97
CA ILE A 204 23.97 13.18 -18.32
C ILE A 204 22.90 12.08 -18.23
N GLN A 205 21.69 12.42 -17.80
CA GLN A 205 20.57 11.48 -17.70
C GLN A 205 20.21 10.86 -19.06
N ASN A 206 20.12 11.68 -20.11
CA ASN A 206 19.86 11.20 -21.47
C ASN A 206 20.97 10.26 -21.97
N ARG A 207 22.23 10.57 -21.68
CA ARG A 207 23.36 9.70 -22.06
C ARG A 207 23.32 8.36 -21.35
N ILE A 208 22.99 8.35 -20.06
CA ILE A 208 22.81 7.12 -19.28
C ILE A 208 21.58 6.33 -19.80
N GLY A 209 20.48 7.02 -20.08
CA GLY A 209 19.28 6.41 -20.68
C GLY A 209 19.61 5.71 -22.01
N PHE A 210 20.39 6.38 -22.87
CA PHE A 210 20.85 5.79 -24.14
C PHE A 210 21.75 4.58 -23.90
N PHE A 211 22.68 4.64 -22.95
CA PHE A 211 23.53 3.52 -22.56
C PHE A 211 22.70 2.28 -22.17
N PHE A 212 21.69 2.45 -21.33
CA PHE A 212 20.81 1.33 -20.96
C PHE A 212 19.94 0.81 -22.12
N GLN A 213 19.57 1.66 -23.07
CA GLN A 213 18.88 1.22 -24.30
C GLN A 213 19.80 0.37 -25.18
N GLU A 214 21.07 0.74 -25.36
CA GLU A 214 22.03 -0.07 -26.11
C GLU A 214 22.34 -1.38 -25.38
N LEU A 215 22.52 -1.35 -24.06
CA LEU A 215 22.67 -2.55 -23.24
C LEU A 215 21.47 -3.51 -23.37
N GLN A 216 20.25 -2.96 -23.38
CA GLN A 216 19.03 -3.73 -23.62
C GLN A 216 19.06 -4.44 -24.99
N LYS A 217 19.51 -3.75 -26.05
CA LYS A 217 19.63 -4.32 -27.40
C LYS A 217 20.69 -5.41 -27.46
N SER A 218 21.87 -5.19 -26.83
CA SER A 218 22.97 -6.17 -26.79
C SER A 218 22.52 -7.49 -26.16
N ILE A 219 21.77 -7.43 -25.05
CA ILE A 219 21.32 -8.63 -24.33
C ILE A 219 20.14 -9.34 -25.01
N THR A 220 19.27 -8.60 -25.69
CA THR A 220 18.10 -9.22 -26.34
C THR A 220 18.45 -9.98 -27.63
N GLY A 221 19.57 -9.67 -28.31
CA GLY A 221 19.93 -10.28 -29.59
C GLY A 221 18.81 -10.22 -30.64
N ASN A 222 19.15 -10.34 -31.91
CA ASN A 222 18.14 -10.27 -32.99
C ASN A 222 17.21 -11.50 -33.07
N ASP A 223 17.61 -12.65 -32.48
CA ASP A 223 16.93 -13.95 -32.64
C ASP A 223 16.48 -14.61 -31.32
N SER A 224 16.59 -13.93 -30.16
CA SER A 224 16.21 -14.57 -28.90
C SER A 224 14.69 -14.55 -28.69
N LEU A 225 14.10 -15.73 -28.41
CA LEU A 225 12.71 -15.90 -27.98
C LEU A 225 12.43 -15.20 -26.62
N VAL A 226 13.49 -14.97 -25.85
CA VAL A 226 13.43 -14.34 -24.51
C VAL A 226 13.82 -12.88 -24.64
N LYS A 227 12.94 -11.99 -24.22
CA LYS A 227 13.17 -10.54 -24.16
C LYS A 227 13.26 -10.05 -22.72
N PRO A 228 14.45 -10.11 -22.07
CA PRO A 228 14.61 -9.54 -20.74
C PRO A 228 14.39 -8.02 -20.78
N ILE A 229 13.71 -7.47 -19.78
CA ILE A 229 13.50 -6.03 -19.64
C ILE A 229 14.44 -5.52 -18.54
N ILE A 230 15.51 -4.83 -18.94
CA ILE A 230 16.47 -4.27 -18.01
C ILE A 230 15.84 -3.05 -17.33
N CYS A 231 15.94 -3.01 -16.00
CA CYS A 231 15.58 -1.84 -15.20
C CYS A 231 16.76 -1.39 -14.33
N ALA A 232 16.89 -0.08 -14.13
CA ALA A 232 18.00 0.50 -13.39
C ALA A 232 17.55 1.70 -12.53
N GLY A 233 17.95 1.69 -11.26
CA GLY A 233 17.95 2.88 -10.42
C GLY A 233 19.37 3.48 -10.41
N CYS A 234 19.50 4.76 -10.75
CA CYS A 234 20.79 5.43 -10.93
C CYS A 234 20.91 6.64 -10.02
N LEU A 235 22.09 6.89 -9.47
CA LEU A 235 22.44 8.13 -8.79
C LEU A 235 23.64 8.80 -9.47
N ILE A 236 23.49 10.08 -9.77
CA ILE A 236 24.58 10.93 -10.28
C ILE A 236 25.25 11.59 -9.08
N VAL A 237 26.51 11.23 -8.83
CA VAL A 237 27.32 11.75 -7.73
C VAL A 237 28.29 12.80 -8.29
N ASN A 238 28.15 14.04 -7.81
CA ASN A 238 28.89 15.21 -8.28
C ASN A 238 29.98 15.69 -7.31
N ASN A 239 30.03 15.13 -6.10
CA ASN A 239 30.99 15.49 -5.04
C ASN A 239 31.20 14.31 -4.08
N CYS A 240 32.19 14.43 -3.23
CA CYS A 240 32.58 13.41 -2.25
C CYS A 240 31.86 13.55 -0.87
N ASN A 241 30.90 14.48 -0.73
CA ASN A 241 30.31 14.79 0.57
C ASN A 241 29.18 13.82 0.98
N ILE A 242 28.88 12.82 0.15
CA ILE A 242 27.83 11.82 0.40
C ILE A 242 28.50 10.52 0.84
N SER A 243 28.05 9.91 1.93
CA SER A 243 28.54 8.61 2.39
C SER A 243 28.14 7.48 1.44
N GLY A 244 28.93 6.41 1.37
CA GLY A 244 28.61 5.24 0.56
C GLY A 244 27.25 4.61 0.92
N SER A 245 26.89 4.62 2.20
CA SER A 245 25.57 4.14 2.67
C SER A 245 24.41 4.97 2.12
N ASN A 246 24.54 6.30 2.12
CA ASN A 246 23.48 7.18 1.57
C ASN A 246 23.35 7.01 0.05
N ILE A 247 24.48 6.85 -0.66
CA ILE A 247 24.49 6.58 -2.10
C ILE A 247 23.71 5.30 -2.39
N ILE A 248 23.98 4.21 -1.67
CA ILE A 248 23.25 2.94 -1.85
C ILE A 248 21.76 3.12 -1.59
N SER A 249 21.39 3.81 -0.51
CA SER A 249 19.99 4.06 -0.18
C SER A 249 19.27 4.83 -1.28
N HIS A 250 19.87 5.87 -1.82
CA HIS A 250 19.32 6.65 -2.94
C HIS A 250 19.16 5.81 -4.22
N VAL A 251 20.14 4.99 -4.53
CA VAL A 251 20.11 4.07 -5.68
C VAL A 251 19.01 3.00 -5.52
N GLN A 252 18.89 2.42 -4.33
CA GLN A 252 17.86 1.42 -4.02
C GLN A 252 16.47 2.00 -4.10
N ILE A 253 16.27 3.22 -3.60
CA ILE A 253 14.99 3.92 -3.68
C ILE A 253 14.64 4.20 -5.16
N ALA A 254 15.58 4.73 -5.95
CA ALA A 254 15.37 4.95 -7.38
C ALA A 254 15.04 3.63 -8.10
N PHE A 255 15.77 2.56 -7.77
CA PHE A 255 15.54 1.23 -8.33
C PHE A 255 14.15 0.68 -7.99
N SER A 256 13.69 0.82 -6.74
CA SER A 256 12.37 0.37 -6.32
C SER A 256 11.23 1.04 -7.09
N GLN A 257 11.42 2.27 -7.57
CA GLN A 257 10.43 2.98 -8.36
C GLN A 257 10.29 2.41 -9.79
N THR A 258 11.31 1.74 -10.33
CA THR A 258 11.24 1.13 -11.68
C THR A 258 10.17 0.04 -11.76
N TYR A 259 9.81 -0.60 -10.64
CA TYR A 259 8.74 -1.59 -10.56
C TYR A 259 7.33 -0.99 -10.42
N ARG A 260 7.24 0.30 -10.07
CA ARG A 260 5.96 1.00 -9.83
C ARG A 260 5.48 1.79 -11.02
N ILE A 261 6.41 2.24 -11.85
CA ILE A 261 6.13 3.09 -13.01
C ILE A 261 6.26 2.21 -14.25
N ASP A 262 5.13 1.83 -14.86
CA ASP A 262 5.05 0.89 -15.98
C ASP A 262 5.77 1.34 -17.27
N LYS A 263 6.31 2.55 -17.31
CA LYS A 263 6.88 3.13 -18.55
C LYS A 263 8.37 3.43 -18.48
N GLU A 264 8.95 3.65 -17.32
CA GLU A 264 10.36 4.02 -17.20
C GLU A 264 11.20 2.87 -16.68
N ASN A 265 12.17 2.45 -17.49
CA ASN A 265 13.12 1.40 -17.12
C ASN A 265 14.33 1.93 -16.36
N VAL A 266 14.62 3.24 -16.45
CA VAL A 266 15.74 3.89 -15.78
C VAL A 266 15.25 5.08 -14.99
N ILE A 267 15.44 5.05 -13.67
CA ILE A 267 15.04 6.11 -12.75
C ILE A 267 16.26 6.68 -12.04
N PHE A 268 16.32 8.01 -11.97
CA PHE A 268 17.40 8.72 -11.31
C PHE A 268 17.01 9.13 -9.89
N GLY A 269 17.87 8.75 -8.94
CA GLY A 269 17.76 9.18 -7.56
C GLY A 269 17.94 10.70 -7.43
N SER A 270 17.16 11.29 -6.55
CA SER A 270 17.22 12.70 -6.19
C SER A 270 16.95 12.87 -4.70
N GLU A 271 17.36 14.00 -4.14
CA GLU A 271 17.05 14.38 -2.75
C GLU A 271 15.54 14.37 -2.50
N SER A 272 14.75 14.87 -3.46
CA SER A 272 13.29 14.88 -3.38
C SER A 272 12.70 13.46 -3.33
N LEU A 273 13.20 12.55 -4.16
CA LEU A 273 12.74 11.16 -4.20
C LEU A 273 13.08 10.42 -2.88
N TYR A 274 14.26 10.70 -2.33
CA TYR A 274 14.67 10.14 -1.03
C TYR A 274 13.76 10.63 0.08
N LYS A 275 13.52 11.95 0.14
CA LYS A 275 12.66 12.56 1.14
C LYS A 275 11.22 12.05 1.06
N GLU A 276 10.68 11.95 -0.16
CA GLU A 276 9.35 11.37 -0.39
C GLU A 276 9.27 9.91 0.12
N HIS A 277 10.33 9.12 -0.09
CA HIS A 277 10.38 7.74 0.40
C HIS A 277 10.45 7.68 1.93
N GLU A 278 11.25 8.55 2.56
CA GLU A 278 11.35 8.66 4.02
C GLU A 278 9.99 9.05 4.63
N GLU A 279 9.35 10.06 4.07
CA GLU A 279 8.00 10.48 4.47
C GLU A 279 6.98 9.34 4.36
N ARG A 280 7.10 8.50 3.33
CA ARG A 280 6.25 7.31 3.17
C ARG A 280 6.48 6.26 4.24
N ILE A 281 7.72 5.98 4.61
CA ILE A 281 8.03 5.02 5.69
C ILE A 281 7.48 5.53 7.02
N ILE A 282 7.68 6.81 7.30
CA ILE A 282 7.14 7.47 8.50
C ILE A 282 5.61 7.36 8.51
N MET A 283 4.96 7.72 7.41
CA MET A 283 3.49 7.67 7.29
C MET A 283 2.95 6.24 7.48
N LEU A 284 3.64 5.23 6.95
CA LEU A 284 3.26 3.82 7.15
C LEU A 284 3.32 3.42 8.63
N GLY A 285 4.38 3.82 9.32
CA GLY A 285 4.51 3.61 10.77
C GLY A 285 3.40 4.28 11.55
N LEU A 286 3.16 5.57 11.28
CA LEU A 286 2.12 6.36 11.94
C LEU A 286 0.72 5.80 11.69
N LEU A 287 0.38 5.39 10.45
CA LEU A 287 -0.92 4.79 10.13
C LEU A 287 -1.13 3.45 10.83
N THR A 288 -0.10 2.61 10.84
CA THR A 288 -0.18 1.30 11.51
C THR A 288 -0.42 1.47 13.01
N GLU A 289 0.26 2.45 13.63
CA GLU A 289 0.06 2.80 15.02
C GLU A 289 -1.33 3.38 15.27
N ALA A 290 -1.80 4.28 14.39
CA ALA A 290 -3.11 4.92 14.51
C ALA A 290 -4.27 3.92 14.49
N ILE A 291 -4.18 2.88 13.63
CA ILE A 291 -5.16 1.80 13.58
C ILE A 291 -5.14 0.99 14.89
N ARG A 292 -3.94 0.67 15.40
CA ARG A 292 -3.79 -0.10 16.64
C ARG A 292 -4.27 0.65 17.88
N GLU A 293 -3.98 1.95 17.96
CA GLU A 293 -4.25 2.80 19.13
C GLU A 293 -5.61 3.54 19.04
N ASN A 294 -6.43 3.25 17.99
CA ASN A 294 -7.74 3.88 17.75
C ASN A 294 -7.67 5.42 17.73
N GLN A 295 -6.69 6.00 17.03
CA GLN A 295 -6.50 7.45 16.90
C GLN A 295 -7.47 8.10 15.92
N PHE A 296 -8.27 7.31 15.21
CA PHE A 296 -9.27 7.79 14.27
C PHE A 296 -10.60 8.03 14.98
N VAL A 297 -11.25 9.13 14.62
CA VAL A 297 -12.60 9.46 15.06
C VAL A 297 -13.48 9.77 13.85
N VAL A 298 -14.78 9.53 13.97
CA VAL A 298 -15.77 9.83 12.92
C VAL A 298 -16.52 11.11 13.29
N TYR A 299 -16.50 12.07 12.38
CA TYR A 299 -17.33 13.26 12.40
C TYR A 299 -18.48 13.07 11.42
N TYR A 300 -19.56 13.80 11.60
CA TYR A 300 -20.77 13.67 10.84
C TYR A 300 -21.17 15.03 10.27
N GLN A 301 -21.22 15.17 8.94
CA GLN A 301 -21.68 16.40 8.32
C GLN A 301 -23.14 16.28 7.93
N PRO A 302 -24.04 17.12 8.49
CA PRO A 302 -25.46 17.06 8.19
C PRO A 302 -25.76 17.36 6.71
N LYS A 303 -26.67 16.57 6.13
CA LYS A 303 -27.29 16.77 4.82
C LYS A 303 -28.68 17.35 5.01
N TYR A 304 -29.02 18.37 4.23
CA TYR A 304 -30.30 19.03 4.26
C TYR A 304 -31.13 18.67 3.03
N SER A 305 -32.40 18.31 3.23
CA SER A 305 -33.34 18.03 2.14
C SER A 305 -34.09 19.28 1.75
N PHE A 306 -34.02 19.68 0.48
CA PHE A 306 -34.85 20.75 -0.07
C PHE A 306 -36.34 20.39 -0.06
N ILE A 307 -36.67 19.09 -0.12
CA ILE A 307 -38.03 18.58 -0.18
C ILE A 307 -38.71 18.71 1.19
N ASN A 308 -38.06 18.19 2.23
CA ASN A 308 -38.57 18.13 3.59
C ASN A 308 -38.27 19.38 4.41
N SER A 309 -37.36 20.23 3.92
CA SER A 309 -36.83 21.39 4.66
C SER A 309 -36.27 21.03 6.04
N ASP A 310 -35.61 19.88 6.15
CA ASP A 310 -35.07 19.34 7.40
C ASP A 310 -33.81 18.48 7.11
N VAL A 311 -33.13 18.03 8.16
CA VAL A 311 -31.99 17.10 8.05
C VAL A 311 -32.47 15.75 7.54
N SER A 312 -31.92 15.32 6.39
CA SER A 312 -32.21 14.02 5.77
C SER A 312 -31.21 12.95 6.17
N GLY A 313 -29.97 13.35 6.40
CA GLY A 313 -28.88 12.45 6.68
C GLY A 313 -27.63 13.14 7.23
N ALA A 314 -26.58 12.36 7.41
CA ALA A 314 -25.25 12.88 7.71
C ALA A 314 -24.18 12.02 7.04
N GLU A 315 -23.16 12.65 6.50
CA GLU A 315 -21.99 11.96 5.96
C GLU A 315 -20.96 11.72 7.05
N ALA A 316 -20.49 10.48 7.14
CA ALA A 316 -19.45 10.06 8.07
C ALA A 316 -18.07 10.38 7.50
N LEU A 317 -17.40 11.30 8.12
CA LEU A 317 -16.10 11.82 7.70
C LEU A 317 -15.04 11.46 8.74
N ILE A 318 -14.07 10.64 8.34
CA ILE A 318 -12.97 10.25 9.22
C ILE A 318 -12.06 11.44 9.54
N ARG A 319 -11.56 11.47 10.78
CA ARG A 319 -10.59 12.45 11.29
C ARG A 319 -9.49 11.70 12.03
N TRP A 320 -8.24 12.08 11.79
CA TRP A 320 -7.10 11.52 12.49
C TRP A 320 -6.47 12.54 13.43
N TYR A 321 -6.46 12.22 14.72
CA TYR A 321 -5.83 13.04 15.74
C TYR A 321 -4.63 12.29 16.32
N HIS A 322 -3.44 12.62 15.81
CA HIS A 322 -2.19 12.01 16.26
C HIS A 322 -1.68 12.73 17.52
N PRO A 323 -1.23 12.00 18.58
CA PRO A 323 -0.82 12.61 19.85
C PRO A 323 0.26 13.69 19.72
N ASN A 324 1.23 13.51 18.80
CA ASN A 324 2.36 14.42 18.63
C ASN A 324 2.19 15.40 17.44
N TYR A 325 1.42 15.03 16.41
CA TYR A 325 1.26 15.84 15.19
C TYR A 325 -0.08 16.57 15.11
N GLY A 326 -0.97 16.33 16.08
CA GLY A 326 -2.30 16.93 16.07
C GLY A 326 -3.21 16.38 14.97
N PHE A 327 -4.04 17.23 14.39
CA PHE A 327 -4.97 16.86 13.33
C PHE A 327 -4.23 16.62 12.00
N ILE A 328 -4.39 15.43 11.44
CA ILE A 328 -3.88 15.05 10.11
C ILE A 328 -5.09 14.95 9.15
N PRO A 329 -5.14 15.77 8.08
CA PRO A 329 -6.26 15.77 7.14
C PRO A 329 -6.40 14.44 6.39
N PRO A 330 -7.64 14.01 6.03
CA PRO A 330 -7.89 12.80 5.25
C PRO A 330 -7.12 12.75 3.93
N ASP A 331 -6.99 13.87 3.23
CA ASP A 331 -6.27 13.99 1.96
C ASP A 331 -4.79 13.59 2.06
N ASN A 332 -4.20 13.70 3.25
CA ASN A 332 -2.81 13.34 3.49
C ASN A 332 -2.61 11.84 3.74
N PHE A 333 -3.61 11.12 4.28
CA PHE A 333 -3.42 9.72 4.66
C PHE A 333 -4.29 8.72 3.90
N ILE A 334 -5.49 9.10 3.41
CA ILE A 334 -6.37 8.18 2.69
C ILE A 334 -5.71 7.66 1.39
N PRO A 335 -5.15 8.52 0.50
CA PRO A 335 -4.51 8.04 -0.72
C PRO A 335 -3.28 7.16 -0.42
N PHE A 336 -2.63 7.39 0.73
CA PHE A 336 -1.53 6.56 1.16
C PHE A 336 -2.02 5.22 1.72
N ALA A 337 -3.06 5.21 2.54
CA ALA A 337 -3.68 4.00 3.09
C ALA A 337 -4.17 3.05 1.97
N GLU A 338 -4.73 3.61 0.89
CA GLU A 338 -5.10 2.85 -0.32
C GLU A 338 -3.89 2.19 -0.98
N LYS A 339 -2.78 2.92 -1.14
CA LYS A 339 -1.55 2.39 -1.78
C LYS A 339 -0.88 1.27 -0.99
N VAL A 340 -1.08 1.21 0.32
CA VAL A 340 -0.47 0.20 1.21
C VAL A 340 -1.49 -0.79 1.77
N ASP A 341 -2.70 -0.83 1.21
CA ASP A 341 -3.81 -1.72 1.54
C ASP A 341 -4.28 -1.65 3.03
N LEU A 342 -3.98 -0.53 3.72
CA LEU A 342 -4.47 -0.26 5.07
C LEU A 342 -5.87 0.35 5.09
N ILE A 343 -6.37 0.82 3.94
CA ILE A 343 -7.69 1.45 3.83
C ILE A 343 -8.82 0.52 4.32
N HIS A 344 -8.71 -0.79 4.06
CA HIS A 344 -9.72 -1.77 4.50
C HIS A 344 -9.93 -1.78 6.02
N SER A 345 -8.85 -1.62 6.81
CA SER A 345 -8.95 -1.57 8.27
C SER A 345 -9.62 -0.28 8.73
N ILE A 346 -9.34 0.82 8.05
CA ILE A 346 -9.95 2.13 8.30
C ILE A 346 -11.44 2.08 7.96
N THR A 347 -11.80 1.59 6.78
CA THR A 347 -13.20 1.45 6.34
C THR A 347 -13.99 0.54 7.29
N ALA A 348 -13.43 -0.58 7.71
CA ALA A 348 -14.07 -1.49 8.67
C ALA A 348 -14.34 -0.81 10.01
N MET A 349 -13.41 0.02 10.49
CA MET A 349 -13.58 0.80 11.71
C MET A 349 -14.67 1.87 11.55
N VAL A 350 -14.70 2.60 10.42
CA VAL A 350 -15.73 3.59 10.12
C VAL A 350 -17.14 2.94 10.09
N ILE A 351 -17.29 1.82 9.37
CA ILE A 351 -18.54 1.06 9.31
C ILE A 351 -19.00 0.67 10.71
N THR A 352 -18.12 0.08 11.52
CA THR A 352 -18.42 -0.34 12.88
C THR A 352 -18.90 0.85 13.74
N THR A 353 -18.19 1.98 13.64
CA THR A 353 -18.52 3.20 14.39
C THR A 353 -19.86 3.78 13.98
N VAL A 354 -20.12 3.91 12.67
CA VAL A 354 -21.35 4.47 12.14
C VAL A 354 -22.55 3.57 12.46
N PHE A 355 -22.41 2.24 12.33
CA PHE A 355 -23.48 1.30 12.62
C PHE A 355 -23.85 1.33 14.11
N SER A 356 -22.85 1.34 14.99
CA SER A 356 -23.08 1.53 16.43
C SER A 356 -23.76 2.87 16.74
N PHE A 357 -23.31 3.96 16.12
CA PHE A 357 -23.87 5.30 16.34
C PHE A 357 -25.30 5.41 15.78
N SER A 358 -25.63 4.74 14.68
CA SER A 358 -26.95 4.76 14.04
C SER A 358 -28.08 4.25 14.95
N GLN A 359 -27.77 3.49 15.99
CA GLN A 359 -28.72 3.07 17.01
C GLN A 359 -29.20 4.23 17.91
N GLN A 360 -28.31 5.21 18.13
CA GLN A 360 -28.61 6.37 18.98
C GLN A 360 -29.42 7.43 18.22
N VAL A 361 -29.32 7.45 16.88
CA VAL A 361 -29.99 8.44 16.02
C VAL A 361 -30.78 7.72 14.95
N ASN A 362 -32.09 7.55 15.18
CA ASN A 362 -32.98 6.79 14.29
C ASN A 362 -33.71 7.65 13.24
N SER A 363 -33.58 8.96 13.26
CA SER A 363 -34.37 9.89 12.45
C SER A 363 -33.77 10.21 11.08
N ILE A 364 -32.49 9.94 10.87
CA ILE A 364 -31.74 10.31 9.64
C ILE A 364 -31.01 9.12 9.03
N SER A 365 -30.54 9.27 7.80
CA SER A 365 -29.65 8.31 7.13
C SER A 365 -28.18 8.66 7.37
N PHE A 366 -27.29 7.67 7.20
CA PHE A 366 -25.83 7.86 7.30
C PHE A 366 -25.13 7.42 6.02
N SER A 367 -24.26 8.27 5.52
CA SER A 367 -23.40 7.96 4.36
C SER A 367 -22.03 7.56 4.81
N ILE A 368 -21.46 6.54 4.17
CA ILE A 368 -20.14 5.99 4.41
C ILE A 368 -19.40 5.90 3.09
N ASN A 369 -18.23 6.51 3.00
CA ASN A 369 -17.35 6.44 1.85
C ASN A 369 -16.68 5.07 1.74
N LEU A 370 -16.68 4.47 0.55
CA LEU A 370 -15.98 3.25 0.21
C LEU A 370 -14.93 3.53 -0.85
N SER A 371 -13.71 3.08 -0.60
CA SER A 371 -12.63 3.15 -1.57
C SER A 371 -12.77 2.08 -2.66
N GLY A 372 -12.22 2.34 -3.85
CA GLY A 372 -12.10 1.33 -4.90
C GLY A 372 -11.39 0.07 -4.44
N LYS A 373 -10.42 0.19 -3.58
CA LYS A 373 -9.69 -0.92 -2.96
C LYS A 373 -10.58 -1.80 -2.07
N ASP A 374 -11.58 -1.21 -1.42
CA ASP A 374 -12.48 -1.98 -0.56
C ASP A 374 -13.26 -3.03 -1.34
N PHE A 375 -13.55 -2.79 -2.63
CA PHE A 375 -14.21 -3.78 -3.50
C PHE A 375 -13.30 -4.95 -3.91
N GLU A 376 -11.97 -4.78 -3.87
CA GLU A 376 -11.01 -5.86 -4.08
C GLU A 376 -10.94 -6.81 -2.87
N ASN A 377 -11.39 -6.35 -1.70
CA ASN A 377 -11.38 -7.12 -0.47
C ASN A 377 -12.64 -8.00 -0.33
N SER A 378 -12.47 -9.31 -0.47
CA SER A 378 -13.56 -10.29 -0.33
C SER A 378 -14.22 -10.32 1.06
N THR A 379 -13.62 -9.69 2.07
CA THR A 379 -14.13 -9.69 3.45
C THR A 379 -15.06 -8.51 3.76
N LEU A 380 -15.09 -7.46 2.92
CA LEU A 380 -15.89 -6.25 3.17
C LEU A 380 -17.37 -6.57 3.38
N LEU A 381 -18.00 -7.27 2.44
CA LEU A 381 -19.42 -7.61 2.54
C LEU A 381 -19.74 -8.44 3.79
N ASN A 382 -18.86 -9.38 4.14
CA ASN A 382 -19.03 -10.18 5.35
C ASN A 382 -18.89 -9.33 6.62
N HIS A 383 -18.01 -8.31 6.60
CA HIS A 383 -17.88 -7.38 7.71
C HIS A 383 -19.14 -6.51 7.86
N ILE A 384 -19.66 -5.97 6.76
CA ILE A 384 -20.91 -5.20 6.74
C ILE A 384 -22.06 -6.05 7.32
N ASP A 385 -22.23 -7.29 6.87
CA ASP A 385 -23.29 -8.19 7.34
C ASP A 385 -23.19 -8.44 8.84
N LYS A 386 -21.99 -8.79 9.30
CA LYS A 386 -21.75 -9.08 10.71
C LYS A 386 -22.03 -7.86 11.60
N MET A 387 -21.62 -6.66 11.16
CA MET A 387 -21.86 -5.44 11.93
C MET A 387 -23.34 -5.02 11.85
N ALA A 388 -24.00 -5.20 10.71
CA ALA A 388 -25.42 -4.92 10.58
C ALA A 388 -26.27 -5.81 11.50
N GLU A 389 -25.95 -7.09 11.62
CA GLU A 389 -26.57 -8.02 12.55
C GLU A 389 -26.29 -7.63 14.01
N LEU A 390 -25.02 -7.33 14.34
CA LEU A 390 -24.61 -6.98 15.71
C LEU A 390 -25.30 -5.73 16.24
N TYR A 391 -25.45 -4.73 15.38
CA TYR A 391 -26.05 -3.43 15.74
C TYR A 391 -27.48 -3.26 15.25
N GLU A 392 -28.14 -4.33 14.80
CA GLU A 392 -29.54 -4.32 14.33
C GLU A 392 -29.82 -3.15 13.37
N VAL A 393 -28.92 -2.89 12.42
CA VAL A 393 -28.94 -1.72 11.54
C VAL A 393 -30.05 -1.89 10.51
N ASN A 394 -30.88 -0.85 10.32
CA ASN A 394 -31.79 -0.79 9.19
C ASN A 394 -31.02 -0.40 7.91
N PRO A 395 -30.86 -1.31 6.93
CA PRO A 395 -30.05 -1.04 5.73
C PRO A 395 -30.54 0.17 4.91
N CYS A 396 -31.83 0.43 4.88
CA CYS A 396 -32.40 1.56 4.13
C CYS A 396 -31.92 2.94 4.63
N ARG A 397 -31.33 2.99 5.82
CA ARG A 397 -30.76 4.21 6.41
C ARG A 397 -29.26 4.36 6.19
N ILE A 398 -28.62 3.36 5.63
CA ILE A 398 -27.18 3.40 5.31
C ILE A 398 -27.01 3.60 3.83
N ILE A 399 -26.16 4.55 3.50
CA ILE A 399 -25.79 4.94 2.15
C ILE A 399 -24.31 4.66 1.99
N PHE A 400 -23.91 3.90 0.98
CA PHE A 400 -22.51 3.77 0.61
C PHE A 400 -22.20 4.72 -0.54
N GLU A 401 -21.18 5.54 -0.38
CA GLU A 401 -20.72 6.51 -1.36
C GLU A 401 -19.44 6.00 -2.02
N ILE A 402 -19.42 6.00 -3.34
CA ILE A 402 -18.29 5.50 -4.15
C ILE A 402 -17.92 6.51 -5.21
N THR A 403 -16.63 6.75 -5.42
CA THR A 403 -16.16 7.62 -6.47
C THR A 403 -16.29 6.98 -7.86
N GLU A 404 -16.33 7.79 -8.88
CA GLU A 404 -16.42 7.37 -10.29
C GLU A 404 -15.30 6.39 -10.69
N SER A 405 -14.10 6.55 -10.14
CA SER A 405 -12.92 5.72 -10.43
C SER A 405 -13.09 4.23 -10.11
N VAL A 406 -13.95 3.89 -9.16
CA VAL A 406 -14.25 2.48 -8.78
C VAL A 406 -14.80 1.68 -9.95
N MET A 407 -15.64 2.31 -10.77
CA MET A 407 -16.27 1.67 -11.92
C MET A 407 -15.29 1.42 -13.09
N ILE A 408 -14.21 2.18 -13.14
CA ILE A 408 -13.22 2.08 -14.23
C ILE A 408 -12.21 0.97 -13.96
N THR A 409 -11.81 0.80 -12.70
CA THR A 409 -10.74 -0.13 -12.31
C THR A 409 -11.15 -1.59 -12.49
N ASN A 410 -12.31 -1.98 -11.97
CA ASN A 410 -12.86 -3.34 -12.12
C ASN A 410 -14.39 -3.32 -12.18
N PRO A 411 -14.99 -3.01 -13.34
CA PRO A 411 -16.44 -2.82 -13.48
C PRO A 411 -17.26 -4.02 -13.04
N THR A 412 -16.82 -5.22 -13.39
CA THR A 412 -17.56 -6.47 -13.11
C THR A 412 -17.62 -6.75 -11.60
N LEU A 413 -16.51 -6.58 -10.91
CA LEU A 413 -16.45 -6.81 -9.45
C LEU A 413 -17.24 -5.74 -8.70
N ALA A 414 -17.10 -4.47 -9.11
CA ALA A 414 -17.85 -3.36 -8.53
C ALA A 414 -19.36 -3.57 -8.71
N LEU A 415 -19.83 -3.87 -9.92
CA LEU A 415 -21.25 -4.14 -10.18
C LEU A 415 -21.79 -5.28 -9.32
N ASN A 416 -21.08 -6.41 -9.22
CA ASN A 416 -21.49 -7.55 -8.41
C ASN A 416 -21.62 -7.18 -6.92
N ASN A 417 -20.65 -6.48 -6.36
CA ASN A 417 -20.67 -6.11 -4.95
C ASN A 417 -21.75 -5.05 -4.64
N LEU A 418 -21.92 -4.06 -5.52
CA LEU A 418 -22.99 -3.04 -5.37
C LEU A 418 -24.38 -3.65 -5.50
N THR A 419 -24.57 -4.59 -6.42
CA THR A 419 -25.84 -5.32 -6.55
C THR A 419 -26.17 -6.07 -5.26
N LYS A 420 -25.19 -6.76 -4.66
CA LYS A 420 -25.39 -7.45 -3.36
C LYS A 420 -25.75 -6.49 -2.23
N LEU A 421 -25.14 -5.30 -2.18
CA LEU A 421 -25.50 -4.27 -1.19
C LEU A 421 -26.92 -3.77 -1.41
N LYS A 422 -27.33 -3.56 -2.66
CA LYS A 422 -28.72 -3.17 -3.00
C LYS A 422 -29.74 -4.25 -2.63
N GLU A 423 -29.46 -5.51 -2.91
CA GLU A 423 -30.33 -6.63 -2.53
C GLU A 423 -30.58 -6.72 -1.01
N LYS A 424 -29.62 -6.24 -0.21
CA LYS A 424 -29.74 -6.12 1.25
C LYS A 424 -30.48 -4.87 1.71
N GLY A 425 -30.82 -3.96 0.80
CA GLY A 425 -31.57 -2.75 1.08
C GLY A 425 -30.74 -1.50 1.35
N TYR A 426 -29.41 -1.56 1.19
CA TYR A 426 -28.54 -0.39 1.28
C TYR A 426 -28.75 0.55 0.09
N LYS A 427 -28.49 1.84 0.30
CA LYS A 427 -28.47 2.84 -0.79
C LYS A 427 -27.05 3.05 -1.29
N ILE A 428 -26.91 3.37 -2.57
CA ILE A 428 -25.62 3.59 -3.22
C ILE A 428 -25.64 4.95 -3.90
N HIS A 429 -24.73 5.83 -3.52
CA HIS A 429 -24.53 7.13 -4.17
C HIS A 429 -23.19 7.13 -4.93
N ILE A 430 -23.19 7.76 -6.10
CA ILE A 430 -21.95 8.03 -6.82
C ILE A 430 -21.41 9.39 -6.38
N ASP A 431 -20.15 9.40 -5.97
CA ASP A 431 -19.43 10.57 -5.46
C ASP A 431 -18.51 11.19 -6.51
N ASP A 432 -18.15 12.48 -6.32
CA ASP A 432 -17.28 13.27 -7.19
C ASP A 432 -17.69 13.25 -8.68
N PHE A 433 -18.99 13.14 -8.96
CA PHE A 433 -19.46 12.94 -10.33
C PHE A 433 -19.17 14.14 -11.23
N GLY A 434 -18.54 13.84 -12.39
CA GLY A 434 -18.18 14.82 -13.42
C GLY A 434 -16.74 15.31 -13.36
N THR A 435 -15.94 14.87 -12.37
CA THR A 435 -14.51 15.20 -12.28
C THR A 435 -13.65 14.23 -13.09
N GLY A 436 -14.19 13.08 -13.51
CA GLY A 436 -13.51 12.01 -14.20
C GLY A 436 -14.07 11.66 -15.59
N TYR A 437 -13.82 10.44 -16.04
CA TYR A 437 -14.32 9.90 -17.30
C TYR A 437 -15.71 9.26 -17.12
N SER A 438 -16.75 10.08 -16.92
CA SER A 438 -18.12 9.58 -16.77
C SER A 438 -18.62 8.90 -18.04
N SER A 439 -18.71 7.57 -18.04
CA SER A 439 -19.46 6.87 -19.06
C SER A 439 -20.95 6.82 -18.66
N LEU A 440 -21.83 7.40 -19.47
CA LEU A 440 -23.27 7.32 -19.29
C LEU A 440 -23.77 5.87 -19.21
N ASN A 441 -23.02 4.91 -19.75
CA ASN A 441 -23.32 3.49 -19.64
C ASN A 441 -23.28 3.02 -18.18
N TYR A 442 -22.35 3.51 -17.38
CA TYR A 442 -22.28 3.11 -15.97
C TYR A 442 -23.48 3.59 -15.16
N LEU A 443 -23.96 4.83 -15.40
CA LEU A 443 -25.19 5.30 -14.75
C LEU A 443 -26.41 4.45 -15.08
N ARG A 444 -26.43 3.79 -16.25
CA ARG A 444 -27.53 2.92 -16.66
C ARG A 444 -27.42 1.51 -16.08
N GLU A 445 -26.19 1.00 -15.93
CA GLU A 445 -25.92 -0.38 -15.55
C GLU A 445 -25.79 -0.59 -14.04
N PHE A 446 -25.28 0.41 -13.34
CA PHE A 446 -25.03 0.32 -11.91
C PHE A 446 -26.26 0.75 -11.09
N PRO A 447 -26.50 0.11 -9.94
CA PRO A 447 -27.71 0.32 -9.15
C PRO A 447 -27.64 1.54 -8.21
N PHE A 448 -27.35 2.72 -8.78
CA PHE A 448 -27.27 3.96 -8.01
C PHE A 448 -28.64 4.48 -7.59
N ASP A 449 -28.68 5.19 -6.44
CA ASP A 449 -29.83 5.91 -5.93
C ASP A 449 -29.68 7.43 -6.11
N ALA A 450 -28.45 7.96 -6.07
CA ALA A 450 -28.22 9.39 -6.23
C ALA A 450 -26.84 9.69 -6.81
N ILE A 451 -26.70 10.92 -7.34
CA ILE A 451 -25.47 11.54 -7.79
C ILE A 451 -25.12 12.66 -6.81
N LYS A 452 -23.86 12.68 -6.33
CA LYS A 452 -23.29 13.78 -5.57
C LYS A 452 -22.53 14.71 -6.53
N LEU A 453 -22.87 15.97 -6.51
CA LEU A 453 -22.21 17.03 -7.30
C LEU A 453 -21.02 17.55 -6.52
N ASP A 454 -19.83 17.37 -7.05
CA ASP A 454 -18.60 17.79 -6.40
C ASP A 454 -18.53 19.29 -6.14
N ARG A 455 -17.90 19.68 -5.04
CA ARG A 455 -17.69 21.06 -4.61
C ARG A 455 -17.05 21.93 -5.69
N THR A 456 -16.20 21.40 -6.56
CA THR A 456 -15.52 22.18 -7.60
C THR A 456 -16.50 22.84 -8.56
N PHE A 457 -17.61 22.17 -8.87
CA PHE A 457 -18.67 22.75 -9.71
C PHE A 457 -19.58 23.70 -8.92
N ILE A 458 -19.83 23.39 -7.64
CA ILE A 458 -20.73 24.19 -6.80
C ILE A 458 -20.09 25.53 -6.41
N SER A 459 -18.78 25.58 -6.22
CA SER A 459 -18.06 26.79 -5.84
C SER A 459 -18.23 27.93 -6.84
N GLY A 460 -18.33 27.62 -8.14
CA GLY A 460 -18.42 28.59 -9.24
C GLY A 460 -19.83 28.93 -9.70
N ILE A 461 -20.89 28.22 -9.28
CA ILE A 461 -22.23 28.32 -9.88
C ILE A 461 -22.87 29.71 -9.84
N ALA A 462 -22.49 30.55 -8.89
CA ALA A 462 -22.99 31.91 -8.75
C ALA A 462 -22.32 32.92 -9.69
N TYR A 463 -21.12 32.59 -10.18
CA TYR A 463 -20.25 33.55 -10.88
C TYR A 463 -19.82 33.08 -12.26
N ASP A 464 -19.77 31.77 -12.50
CA ASP A 464 -19.37 31.16 -13.78
C ASP A 464 -20.55 30.50 -14.48
N ALA A 465 -20.90 31.04 -15.67
CA ALA A 465 -21.98 30.48 -16.49
C ALA A 465 -21.70 29.06 -16.99
N ARG A 466 -20.42 28.63 -17.05
CA ARG A 466 -20.04 27.28 -17.45
C ARG A 466 -20.35 26.31 -16.34
N ASP A 467 -19.94 26.60 -15.09
CA ASP A 467 -20.25 25.78 -13.93
C ASP A 467 -21.76 25.63 -13.75
N LEU A 468 -22.49 26.75 -13.86
CA LEU A 468 -23.94 26.76 -13.83
C LEU A 468 -24.56 25.83 -14.90
N SER A 469 -24.03 25.87 -16.12
CA SER A 469 -24.50 25.03 -17.24
C SER A 469 -24.16 23.55 -17.03
N ILE A 470 -22.98 23.24 -16.48
CA ILE A 470 -22.55 21.89 -16.13
C ILE A 470 -23.49 21.32 -15.06
N VAL A 471 -23.68 22.03 -13.95
CA VAL A 471 -24.54 21.59 -12.85
C VAL A 471 -25.98 21.36 -13.35
N ARG A 472 -26.56 22.26 -14.16
CA ARG A 472 -27.87 22.07 -14.78
C ARG A 472 -27.94 20.79 -15.64
N SER A 473 -26.88 20.52 -16.40
CA SER A 473 -26.80 19.34 -17.26
C SER A 473 -26.76 18.06 -16.42
N ILE A 474 -25.97 18.04 -15.35
CA ILE A 474 -25.87 16.86 -14.45
C ILE A 474 -27.19 16.66 -13.71
N VAL A 475 -27.82 17.72 -13.20
CA VAL A 475 -29.16 17.64 -12.55
C VAL A 475 -30.19 17.07 -13.53
N SER A 476 -30.23 17.55 -14.76
CA SER A 476 -31.15 17.06 -15.80
C SER A 476 -30.87 15.59 -16.13
N LEU A 477 -29.61 15.21 -16.22
CA LEU A 477 -29.19 13.84 -16.44
C LEU A 477 -29.65 12.92 -15.30
N GLY A 478 -29.36 13.28 -14.05
CA GLY A 478 -29.77 12.49 -12.89
C GLY A 478 -31.28 12.29 -12.82
N LYS A 479 -32.06 13.36 -13.07
CA LYS A 479 -33.53 13.24 -13.13
C LYS A 479 -34.01 12.33 -14.27
N ALA A 480 -33.34 12.35 -15.44
CA ALA A 480 -33.66 11.45 -16.54
C ALA A 480 -33.42 9.96 -16.20
N PHE A 481 -32.45 9.67 -15.31
CA PHE A 481 -32.18 8.33 -14.78
C PHE A 481 -32.94 8.02 -13.48
N SER A 482 -33.82 8.92 -13.03
CA SER A 482 -34.56 8.80 -11.74
C SER A 482 -33.63 8.71 -10.52
N LEU A 483 -32.46 9.36 -10.58
CA LEU A 483 -31.50 9.45 -9.50
C LEU A 483 -31.73 10.71 -8.67
N GLY A 484 -31.53 10.63 -7.36
CA GLY A 484 -31.45 11.77 -6.47
C GLY A 484 -30.22 12.64 -6.79
N ILE A 485 -30.30 13.92 -6.44
CA ILE A 485 -29.18 14.87 -6.63
C ILE A 485 -28.81 15.46 -5.28
N VAL A 486 -27.56 15.28 -4.88
CA VAL A 486 -26.96 15.84 -3.66
C VAL A 486 -25.88 16.83 -4.05
N ALA A 487 -25.98 18.08 -3.63
CA ALA A 487 -24.96 19.09 -3.91
C ALA A 487 -23.99 19.24 -2.73
N GLU A 488 -22.69 19.24 -3.02
CA GLU A 488 -21.64 19.35 -2.00
C GLU A 488 -20.96 20.71 -1.97
N GLY A 489 -20.46 21.08 -0.80
CA GLY A 489 -19.69 22.29 -0.64
C GLY A 489 -20.49 23.56 -0.83
N VAL A 490 -21.79 23.56 -0.45
CA VAL A 490 -22.60 24.77 -0.44
C VAL A 490 -22.16 25.69 0.71
N GLU A 491 -21.70 26.90 0.38
CA GLU A 491 -21.09 27.83 1.33
C GLU A 491 -21.90 29.10 1.54
N ASN A 492 -22.84 29.44 0.65
CA ASN A 492 -23.60 30.68 0.72
C ASN A 492 -25.03 30.55 0.20
N ASN A 493 -25.83 31.59 0.50
CA ASN A 493 -27.25 31.64 0.13
C ASN A 493 -27.49 31.70 -1.40
N GLU A 494 -26.58 32.27 -2.17
CA GLU A 494 -26.73 32.33 -3.63
C GLU A 494 -26.67 30.94 -4.24
N GLN A 495 -25.68 30.13 -3.83
CA GLN A 495 -25.55 28.73 -4.24
C GLN A 495 -26.78 27.93 -3.81
N PHE A 496 -27.24 28.11 -2.57
CA PHE A 496 -28.44 27.45 -2.04
C PHE A 496 -29.68 27.72 -2.90
N GLU A 497 -29.99 28.99 -3.21
CA GLU A 497 -31.15 29.37 -4.00
C GLU A 497 -31.06 28.86 -5.45
N LEU A 498 -29.87 28.88 -6.06
CA LEU A 498 -29.66 28.32 -7.40
C LEU A 498 -29.93 26.83 -7.44
N LEU A 499 -29.41 26.06 -6.49
CA LEU A 499 -29.59 24.60 -6.40
C LEU A 499 -31.05 24.23 -6.14
N LYS A 500 -31.72 24.98 -5.27
CA LYS A 500 -33.17 24.84 -5.01
C LYS A 500 -34.00 25.06 -6.28
N ASN A 501 -33.70 26.10 -7.05
CA ASN A 501 -34.37 26.43 -8.30
C ASN A 501 -34.09 25.38 -9.41
N MET A 502 -32.98 24.64 -9.31
CA MET A 502 -32.68 23.52 -10.21
C MET A 502 -33.34 22.21 -9.79
N ASN A 503 -34.09 22.18 -8.68
CA ASN A 503 -34.69 21.00 -8.11
C ASN A 503 -33.67 19.92 -7.69
N CYS A 504 -32.57 20.32 -7.08
CA CYS A 504 -31.72 19.41 -6.33
C CYS A 504 -32.51 18.83 -5.15
N ASP A 505 -32.22 17.61 -4.73
CA ASP A 505 -32.98 16.94 -3.67
C ASP A 505 -32.38 17.24 -2.29
N GLU A 506 -31.06 17.23 -2.20
CA GLU A 506 -30.30 17.44 -0.95
C GLU A 506 -29.08 18.30 -1.20
N PHE A 507 -28.56 18.90 -0.13
CA PHE A 507 -27.24 19.53 -0.13
C PHE A 507 -26.51 19.33 1.20
N GLN A 508 -25.19 19.45 1.16
CA GLN A 508 -24.33 19.60 2.32
C GLN A 508 -23.28 20.68 2.08
N GLY A 509 -22.86 21.33 3.16
CA GLY A 509 -21.83 22.38 3.09
C GLY A 509 -21.85 23.27 4.31
N TYR A 510 -20.85 24.15 4.40
CA TYR A 510 -20.66 25.04 5.55
C TYR A 510 -21.76 26.10 5.68
N TYR A 511 -22.52 26.34 4.62
CA TYR A 511 -23.72 27.17 4.69
C TYR A 511 -24.74 26.61 5.70
N TYR A 512 -24.82 25.29 5.81
CA TYR A 512 -25.75 24.62 6.74
C TYR A 512 -25.07 24.20 8.04
N SER A 513 -24.01 23.42 7.94
CA SER A 513 -23.21 22.97 9.09
C SER A 513 -21.82 22.49 8.66
N GLU A 514 -20.84 22.76 9.49
CA GLU A 514 -19.56 22.05 9.46
C GLU A 514 -19.74 20.59 9.94
N PRO A 515 -18.75 19.69 9.70
CA PRO A 515 -18.75 18.37 10.31
C PRO A 515 -18.76 18.43 11.84
N LEU A 516 -19.67 17.68 12.46
CA LEU A 516 -19.93 17.65 13.90
C LEU A 516 -19.43 16.34 14.52
N SER A 517 -19.03 16.36 15.78
CA SER A 517 -18.87 15.11 16.54
C SER A 517 -20.21 14.41 16.77
N GLY A 518 -20.20 13.13 17.17
CA GLY A 518 -21.45 12.40 17.42
C GLY A 518 -22.37 13.11 18.41
N ASP A 519 -21.82 13.59 19.53
CA ASP A 519 -22.59 14.31 20.55
C ASP A 519 -23.14 15.63 20.00
N GLN A 520 -22.33 16.38 19.26
CA GLN A 520 -22.77 17.63 18.63
C GLN A 520 -23.88 17.40 17.61
N LEU A 521 -23.82 16.29 16.81
CA LEU A 521 -24.90 15.94 15.89
C LEU A 521 -26.20 15.64 16.63
N ILE A 522 -26.17 14.90 17.73
CA ILE A 522 -27.33 14.62 18.56
C ILE A 522 -27.97 15.92 19.06
N ASP A 523 -27.17 16.85 19.58
CA ASP A 523 -27.67 18.13 20.06
C ASP A 523 -28.20 19.02 18.93
N PHE A 524 -27.56 19.01 17.78
CA PHE A 524 -27.99 19.71 16.56
C PHE A 524 -29.39 19.23 16.12
N LEU A 525 -29.62 17.91 16.05
CA LEU A 525 -30.91 17.32 15.69
C LEU A 525 -32.00 17.59 16.71
N ARG A 526 -31.67 17.70 18.01
CA ARG A 526 -32.62 18.07 19.08
C ARG A 526 -33.01 19.55 18.99
N GLY A 527 -32.07 20.42 18.61
CA GLY A 527 -32.30 21.85 18.47
C GLY A 527 -33.22 22.21 17.29
N GLN A 528 -33.27 21.38 16.26
CA GLN A 528 -34.12 21.58 15.09
C GLN A 528 -35.58 21.16 15.34
N LYS A 529 -35.85 20.34 16.35
CA LYS A 529 -37.22 19.90 16.73
C LYS A 529 -38.00 20.92 17.55
N LYS A 530 -37.44 22.15 17.74
CA LYS A 530 -38.13 23.27 18.38
C LYS A 530 -38.62 24.27 17.33
#